data_0dc52cf85933f8da869d87879d9f8fd8
#
_entry.id   0dc52cf85933f8da869d87879d9f8fd8
#
_cell.length_a   1.000
_cell.length_b   1.000
_cell.length_c   1.000
_cell.angle_alpha   90.00
_cell.angle_beta   90.00
_cell.angle_gamma   90.00
#
_symmetry.space_group_name_H-M   'P 1'
#
loop_
_entity.id
_entity.type
_entity.pdbx_description
1 polymer ?
#
loop_
_entity_poly.entity_id
_entity_poly.type
_entity_poly.pdbx_seq_one_letter_code
_entity_poly.pdbx_strand_id
1 'polypeptide(L)'
;MEPDQLRDLVKIKPETVGEFAFENNRTIVFKPSKSFERDTRYEVKADLSEWFDTERKDKYFSFRFSTQPLLLRANLQSVDINRTKNENGYDIVCSVFTPDREIPETVESLVRFSEKANARWQHSPDGKRHEISISNIQAGTDATRAFKLSVAPNKLKVPEEELLSVDIPELNDFAVYEVEYVAEPERYVEVTFTKLLDAAQNMQGLAWIDGNKSETVNVEGNKLRLYPDAGSKGALNVHLSQNIRSKNGLNLK
;
A
#
# COMPACT_ATOMS: atom_id res chain seq x y z
N MET A 1 -32.15 -17.59 32.65
CA MET A 1 -32.33 -17.86 31.20
C MET A 1 -31.04 -18.46 30.69
N GLU A 2 -31.11 -19.58 30.02
CA GLU A 2 -29.95 -20.26 29.44
C GLU A 2 -29.61 -19.65 28.07
N PRO A 3 -28.34 -19.69 27.63
CA PRO A 3 -27.93 -19.13 26.33
C PRO A 3 -28.71 -19.68 25.13
N ASP A 4 -29.13 -20.91 25.17
CA ASP A 4 -29.90 -21.53 24.07
C ASP A 4 -31.30 -20.91 23.90
N GLN A 5 -31.90 -20.41 24.95
CA GLN A 5 -33.19 -19.70 24.90
C GLN A 5 -33.10 -18.38 24.16
N LEU A 6 -31.90 -17.78 24.11
CA LEU A 6 -31.65 -16.50 23.40
C LEU A 6 -31.82 -16.65 21.88
N ARG A 7 -31.57 -17.83 21.30
CA ARG A 7 -31.74 -18.07 19.86
C ARG A 7 -33.20 -17.92 19.42
N ASP A 8 -34.15 -18.20 20.28
CA ASP A 8 -35.56 -18.03 19.95
C ASP A 8 -36.01 -16.57 20.08
N LEU A 9 -35.40 -15.83 20.97
CA LEU A 9 -35.76 -14.45 21.29
C LEU A 9 -35.04 -13.43 20.44
N VAL A 10 -33.80 -13.71 19.99
CA VAL A 10 -33.01 -12.79 19.17
C VAL A 10 -32.83 -13.33 17.77
N LYS A 11 -33.29 -12.57 16.78
CA LYS A 11 -33.16 -12.91 15.37
C LYS A 11 -32.25 -11.92 14.68
N ILE A 12 -31.34 -12.45 13.86
CA ILE A 12 -30.41 -11.67 13.02
C ILE A 12 -30.74 -11.94 11.55
N LYS A 13 -30.89 -10.89 10.76
CA LYS A 13 -31.15 -10.97 9.31
C LYS A 13 -30.11 -10.15 8.54
N PRO A 14 -29.43 -10.68 7.50
CA PRO A 14 -29.49 -12.09 7.05
C PRO A 14 -29.12 -13.07 8.15
N GLU A 15 -29.64 -14.32 8.03
CA GLU A 15 -29.41 -15.36 9.04
C GLU A 15 -27.90 -15.63 9.20
N THR A 16 -27.46 -15.65 10.44
CA THR A 16 -26.04 -15.84 10.78
C THR A 16 -25.95 -16.88 11.88
N VAL A 17 -25.19 -17.94 11.60
CA VAL A 17 -24.94 -19.00 12.57
C VAL A 17 -23.93 -18.53 13.60
N GLY A 18 -24.23 -18.75 14.88
CA GLY A 18 -23.36 -18.35 15.98
C GLY A 18 -23.96 -18.72 17.33
N GLU A 19 -23.30 -18.25 18.38
CA GLU A 19 -23.66 -18.51 19.77
C GLU A 19 -23.93 -17.21 20.51
N PHE A 20 -24.97 -17.22 21.34
CA PHE A 20 -25.26 -16.16 22.28
C PHE A 20 -24.64 -16.47 23.63
N ALA A 21 -24.11 -15.45 24.30
CA ALA A 21 -23.61 -15.56 25.65
C ALA A 21 -23.96 -14.31 26.45
N PHE A 22 -24.12 -14.45 27.76
CA PHE A 22 -24.17 -13.32 28.67
C PHE A 22 -22.74 -12.95 29.08
N GLU A 23 -22.33 -11.73 28.76
CA GLU A 23 -21.07 -11.19 29.26
C GLU A 23 -21.24 -10.72 30.71
N ASN A 24 -22.41 -10.19 31.03
CA ASN A 24 -22.85 -9.79 32.35
C ASN A 24 -24.38 -9.70 32.39
N ASN A 25 -24.96 -9.30 33.52
CA ASN A 25 -26.41 -9.21 33.72
C ASN A 25 -27.14 -8.19 32.80
N ARG A 26 -26.41 -7.43 31.99
CA ARG A 26 -26.96 -6.36 31.14
C ARG A 26 -26.51 -6.47 29.68
N THR A 27 -25.60 -7.39 29.39
CA THR A 27 -24.97 -7.47 28.06
C THR A 27 -25.07 -8.88 27.51
N ILE A 28 -25.71 -8.98 26.35
CA ILE A 28 -25.75 -10.20 25.54
C ILE A 28 -24.76 -10.00 24.38
N VAL A 29 -23.90 -10.98 24.19
CA VAL A 29 -22.92 -11.02 23.09
C VAL A 29 -23.29 -12.13 22.14
N PHE A 30 -23.33 -11.83 20.85
CA PHE A 30 -23.42 -12.80 19.78
C PHE A 30 -22.02 -13.04 19.20
N LYS A 31 -21.59 -14.31 19.19
CA LYS A 31 -20.34 -14.76 18.58
C LYS A 31 -20.67 -15.53 17.31
N PRO A 32 -20.49 -14.94 16.12
CA PRO A 32 -20.76 -15.65 14.88
C PRO A 32 -19.72 -16.76 14.68
N SER A 33 -20.17 -17.92 14.18
CA SER A 33 -19.29 -19.07 13.84
C SER A 33 -18.38 -18.79 12.65
N LYS A 34 -18.76 -17.83 11.79
CA LYS A 34 -17.98 -17.27 10.69
C LYS A 34 -18.16 -15.77 10.71
N SER A 35 -17.17 -15.04 10.21
CA SER A 35 -17.29 -13.60 10.04
C SER A 35 -18.57 -13.22 9.30
N PHE A 36 -19.18 -12.11 9.67
CA PHE A 36 -20.30 -11.54 8.94
C PHE A 36 -19.92 -11.30 7.46
N GLU A 37 -20.90 -11.48 6.56
CA GLU A 37 -20.71 -11.15 5.15
C GLU A 37 -20.40 -9.65 5.00
N ARG A 38 -19.46 -9.33 4.12
CA ARG A 38 -19.05 -7.94 3.85
C ARG A 38 -20.10 -7.19 3.06
N ASP A 39 -20.06 -5.87 3.12
CA ASP A 39 -20.99 -4.98 2.42
C ASP A 39 -22.44 -5.43 2.60
N THR A 40 -22.78 -5.81 3.82
CA THR A 40 -24.08 -6.41 4.15
C THR A 40 -24.73 -5.66 5.30
N ARG A 41 -25.98 -5.31 5.10
CA ARG A 41 -26.81 -4.69 6.14
C ARG A 41 -27.53 -5.77 6.95
N TYR A 42 -27.28 -5.75 8.24
CA TYR A 42 -27.91 -6.65 9.20
C TYR A 42 -28.97 -5.92 10.01
N GLU A 43 -30.05 -6.64 10.31
CA GLU A 43 -31.08 -6.23 11.25
C GLU A 43 -31.14 -7.24 12.41
N VAL A 44 -31.03 -6.71 13.61
CA VAL A 44 -31.19 -7.50 14.84
C VAL A 44 -32.53 -7.14 15.45
N LYS A 45 -33.32 -8.16 15.79
CA LYS A 45 -34.60 -8.00 16.47
C LYS A 45 -34.66 -8.92 17.69
N ALA A 46 -34.89 -8.36 18.87
CA ALA A 46 -35.06 -9.07 20.12
C ALA A 46 -36.50 -8.96 20.62
N ASP A 47 -37.08 -10.10 21.01
CA ASP A 47 -38.37 -10.15 21.71
C ASP A 47 -38.11 -9.95 23.20
N LEU A 48 -38.61 -8.86 23.75
CA LEU A 48 -38.39 -8.49 25.16
C LEU A 48 -39.45 -9.07 26.11
N SER A 49 -40.52 -9.70 25.60
CA SER A 49 -41.65 -10.17 26.41
C SER A 49 -41.31 -11.22 27.42
N GLU A 50 -40.22 -11.98 27.21
CA GLU A 50 -39.72 -12.97 28.17
C GLU A 50 -38.83 -12.39 29.27
N TRP A 51 -38.40 -11.14 29.10
CA TRP A 51 -37.48 -10.46 30.05
C TRP A 51 -38.16 -9.38 30.88
N PHE A 52 -39.19 -8.77 30.30
CA PHE A 52 -39.91 -7.65 30.94
C PHE A 52 -41.41 -7.79 30.71
N ASP A 53 -42.17 -7.38 31.72
CA ASP A 53 -43.62 -7.19 31.58
C ASP A 53 -43.82 -5.89 30.75
N THR A 54 -43.82 -6.05 29.39
CA THR A 54 -43.88 -4.93 28.46
C THR A 54 -45.25 -4.77 27.88
N GLU A 55 -45.68 -3.51 27.68
CA GLU A 55 -46.86 -3.23 26.86
C GLU A 55 -46.59 -3.67 25.41
N ARG A 56 -47.65 -3.99 24.66
CA ARG A 56 -47.60 -4.57 23.33
C ARG A 56 -46.75 -3.80 22.33
N LYS A 57 -46.66 -2.45 22.46
CA LYS A 57 -45.84 -1.57 21.61
C LYS A 57 -44.35 -1.67 21.83
N ASP A 58 -43.93 -2.06 23.04
CA ASP A 58 -42.53 -2.12 23.46
C ASP A 58 -42.00 -3.56 23.52
N LYS A 59 -42.78 -4.50 22.94
CA LYS A 59 -42.44 -5.93 22.91
C LYS A 59 -41.13 -6.24 22.21
N TYR A 60 -40.71 -5.44 21.23
CA TYR A 60 -39.55 -5.70 20.40
C TYR A 60 -38.56 -4.57 20.48
N PHE A 61 -37.29 -4.93 20.64
CA PHE A 61 -36.15 -4.06 20.40
C PHE A 61 -35.52 -4.43 19.06
N SER A 62 -35.18 -3.45 18.24
CA SER A 62 -34.48 -3.69 16.97
C SER A 62 -33.46 -2.63 16.67
N PHE A 63 -32.35 -3.03 16.08
CA PHE A 63 -31.36 -2.15 15.54
C PHE A 63 -30.76 -2.71 14.24
N ARG A 64 -30.04 -1.87 13.52
CA ARG A 64 -29.40 -2.23 12.27
C ARG A 64 -27.95 -1.82 12.30
N PHE A 65 -27.11 -2.63 11.67
CA PHE A 65 -25.71 -2.29 11.41
C PHE A 65 -25.34 -2.77 10.00
N SER A 66 -24.26 -2.22 9.46
CA SER A 66 -23.71 -2.66 8.17
C SER A 66 -22.24 -3.00 8.36
N THR A 67 -21.82 -4.08 7.72
CA THR A 67 -20.40 -4.43 7.59
C THR A 67 -19.76 -3.59 6.50
N GLN A 68 -18.48 -3.31 6.66
CA GLN A 68 -17.72 -2.57 5.66
C GLN A 68 -17.41 -3.45 4.44
N PRO A 69 -17.37 -2.88 3.23
CA PRO A 69 -16.81 -3.56 2.07
C PRO A 69 -15.31 -3.78 2.26
N LEU A 70 -14.76 -4.77 1.58
CA LEU A 70 -13.32 -4.89 1.45
C LEU A 70 -12.81 -3.81 0.50
N LEU A 71 -11.90 -2.99 0.99
CA LEU A 71 -11.24 -1.96 0.21
C LEU A 71 -9.74 -2.27 0.17
N LEU A 72 -9.14 -2.08 -0.99
CA LEU A 72 -7.70 -2.17 -1.16
C LEU A 72 -7.14 -0.77 -1.41
N ARG A 73 -5.97 -0.50 -0.85
CA ARG A 73 -5.18 0.69 -1.14
C ARG A 73 -3.75 0.28 -1.42
N ALA A 74 -3.10 0.87 -2.40
CA ALA A 74 -1.71 0.58 -2.68
C ALA A 74 -0.85 1.83 -2.59
N ASN A 75 0.38 1.66 -2.09
CA ASN A 75 1.39 2.70 -2.03
C ASN A 75 2.68 2.17 -2.64
N LEU A 76 3.30 2.98 -3.49
CA LEU A 76 4.65 2.74 -3.99
C LEU A 76 5.65 2.92 -2.85
N GLN A 77 6.65 2.05 -2.77
CA GLN A 77 7.76 2.15 -1.83
C GLN A 77 9.06 2.48 -2.54
N SER A 78 9.38 1.74 -3.59
CA SER A 78 10.55 2.03 -4.41
C SER A 78 10.38 1.57 -5.86
N VAL A 79 11.15 2.20 -6.72
CA VAL A 79 11.43 1.76 -8.09
C VAL A 79 12.93 1.77 -8.27
N ASP A 80 13.51 0.62 -8.47
CA ASP A 80 14.94 0.44 -8.57
C ASP A 80 15.32 -0.16 -9.92
N ILE A 81 16.45 0.26 -10.47
CA ILE A 81 17.00 -0.38 -11.67
C ILE A 81 17.49 -1.78 -11.29
N ASN A 82 17.09 -2.78 -12.05
CA ASN A 82 17.52 -4.15 -11.84
C ASN A 82 19.03 -4.29 -12.09
N ARG A 83 19.79 -4.45 -10.99
CA ARG A 83 21.26 -4.50 -11.02
C ARG A 83 21.83 -5.86 -11.39
N THR A 84 21.03 -6.92 -11.38
CA THR A 84 21.55 -8.29 -11.41
C THR A 84 21.54 -8.95 -12.79
N LYS A 85 20.70 -8.53 -13.71
CA LYS A 85 20.48 -9.26 -14.96
C LYS A 85 20.46 -8.41 -16.23
N ASN A 86 19.96 -7.17 -16.15
CA ASN A 86 19.82 -6.34 -17.34
C ASN A 86 19.54 -4.91 -16.91
N GLU A 87 20.35 -3.95 -17.32
CA GLU A 87 20.13 -2.53 -17.07
C GLU A 87 18.82 -2.00 -17.71
N ASN A 88 18.08 -2.87 -18.34
CA ASN A 88 16.86 -2.58 -19.10
C ASN A 88 15.58 -2.90 -18.33
N GLY A 89 15.66 -3.33 -17.08
CA GLY A 89 14.54 -3.68 -16.26
C GLY A 89 14.47 -2.85 -14.97
N TYR A 90 13.27 -2.77 -14.40
CA TYR A 90 13.00 -2.14 -13.12
C TYR A 90 12.42 -3.14 -12.16
N ASP A 91 12.83 -3.03 -10.91
CA ASP A 91 12.22 -3.72 -9.78
C ASP A 91 11.36 -2.70 -9.02
N ILE A 92 10.12 -3.09 -8.72
CA ILE A 92 9.14 -2.24 -8.03
C ILE A 92 8.80 -2.89 -6.70
N VAL A 93 8.81 -2.11 -5.63
CA VAL A 93 8.28 -2.52 -4.32
C VAL A 93 7.09 -1.64 -3.99
N CYS A 94 5.97 -2.27 -3.69
CA CYS A 94 4.76 -1.59 -3.26
C CYS A 94 4.07 -2.35 -2.13
N SER A 95 3.21 -1.67 -1.38
CA SER A 95 2.38 -2.28 -0.34
C SER A 95 0.91 -2.12 -0.67
N VAL A 96 0.16 -3.18 -0.48
CA VAL A 96 -1.31 -3.18 -0.48
C VAL A 96 -1.79 -3.25 0.96
N PHE A 97 -2.78 -2.42 1.29
CA PHE A 97 -3.37 -2.32 2.62
C PHE A 97 -4.84 -2.70 2.58
N THR A 98 -5.28 -3.38 3.63
CA THR A 98 -6.67 -3.72 3.89
C THR A 98 -7.11 -3.14 5.24
N PRO A 99 -8.38 -2.69 5.40
CA PRO A 99 -8.85 -2.12 6.67
C PRO A 99 -8.86 -3.16 7.79
N ASP A 100 -9.15 -4.42 7.44
CA ASP A 100 -9.21 -5.55 8.35
C ASP A 100 -8.22 -6.64 7.97
N ARG A 101 -8.02 -7.60 8.89
CA ARG A 101 -7.19 -8.77 8.63
C ARG A 101 -7.75 -9.58 7.45
N GLU A 102 -6.89 -9.84 6.46
CA GLU A 102 -7.22 -10.65 5.30
C GLU A 102 -6.32 -11.88 5.17
N ILE A 103 -6.85 -12.88 4.49
CA ILE A 103 -6.10 -14.07 4.14
C ILE A 103 -5.18 -13.72 2.95
N PRO A 104 -3.89 -14.07 2.98
CA PRO A 104 -2.94 -13.80 1.90
C PRO A 104 -3.47 -14.11 0.51
N GLU A 105 -3.98 -15.31 0.30
CA GLU A 105 -4.49 -15.79 -0.99
C GLU A 105 -5.67 -14.96 -1.51
N THR A 106 -6.46 -14.40 -0.59
CA THR A 106 -7.57 -13.50 -0.96
C THR A 106 -7.03 -12.22 -1.58
N VAL A 107 -6.06 -11.58 -0.92
CA VAL A 107 -5.48 -10.32 -1.41
C VAL A 107 -4.71 -10.55 -2.72
N GLU A 108 -3.90 -11.61 -2.79
CA GLU A 108 -3.16 -11.97 -3.99
C GLU A 108 -4.09 -12.18 -5.20
N SER A 109 -5.25 -12.84 -5.00
CA SER A 109 -6.23 -13.10 -6.06
C SER A 109 -6.95 -11.83 -6.54
N LEU A 110 -7.00 -10.80 -5.70
CA LEU A 110 -7.65 -9.53 -6.00
C LEU A 110 -6.75 -8.54 -6.76
N VAL A 111 -5.43 -8.72 -6.73
CA VAL A 111 -4.50 -7.80 -7.39
C VAL A 111 -4.13 -8.34 -8.78
N ARG A 112 -4.29 -7.48 -9.77
CA ARG A 112 -3.89 -7.73 -11.15
C ARG A 112 -2.89 -6.69 -11.61
N PHE A 113 -1.88 -7.15 -12.34
CA PHE A 113 -0.89 -6.31 -13.01
C PHE A 113 -1.30 -6.02 -14.46
N SER A 114 -0.92 -4.86 -14.98
CA SER A 114 -1.17 -4.47 -16.38
C SER A 114 -0.50 -5.37 -17.39
N GLU A 115 0.53 -6.11 -16.96
CA GLU A 115 1.28 -7.07 -17.78
C GLU A 115 1.74 -8.27 -16.94
N LYS A 116 2.27 -9.30 -17.58
CA LYS A 116 2.85 -10.44 -16.87
C LYS A 116 4.08 -10.01 -16.08
N ALA A 117 4.07 -10.20 -14.78
CA ALA A 117 5.13 -9.82 -13.87
C ALA A 117 5.51 -10.96 -12.93
N ASN A 118 6.78 -10.97 -12.50
CA ASN A 118 7.26 -11.87 -11.46
C ASN A 118 7.10 -11.16 -10.11
N ALA A 119 6.03 -11.47 -9.41
CA ALA A 119 5.72 -10.88 -8.12
C ALA A 119 6.03 -11.86 -6.98
N ARG A 120 6.62 -11.34 -5.90
CA ARG A 120 6.77 -12.03 -4.63
C ARG A 120 6.03 -11.26 -3.56
N TRP A 121 5.26 -11.98 -2.78
CA TRP A 121 4.45 -11.41 -1.72
C TRP A 121 5.07 -11.67 -0.35
N GLN A 122 4.93 -10.70 0.54
CA GLN A 122 5.24 -10.82 1.96
C GLN A 122 4.09 -10.17 2.75
N HIS A 123 3.50 -10.93 3.67
CA HIS A 123 2.34 -10.51 4.42
C HIS A 123 2.72 -10.23 5.87
N SER A 124 2.20 -9.13 6.41
CA SER A 124 2.36 -8.80 7.82
C SER A 124 1.59 -9.79 8.71
N PRO A 125 2.07 -10.05 9.93
CA PRO A 125 1.40 -10.99 10.85
C PRO A 125 -0.03 -10.59 11.22
N ASP A 126 -0.34 -9.29 11.19
CA ASP A 126 -1.68 -8.77 11.43
C ASP A 126 -2.61 -8.93 10.22
N GLY A 127 -2.09 -9.34 9.06
CA GLY A 127 -2.83 -9.56 7.83
C GLY A 127 -3.43 -8.31 7.21
N LYS A 128 -2.89 -7.11 7.52
CA LYS A 128 -3.41 -5.83 7.02
C LYS A 128 -2.49 -5.13 6.01
N ARG A 129 -1.22 -5.51 5.98
CA ARG A 129 -0.23 -5.02 5.03
C ARG A 129 0.36 -6.18 4.24
N HIS A 130 0.37 -6.03 2.94
CA HIS A 130 0.84 -7.03 1.98
C HIS A 130 1.83 -6.37 1.04
N GLU A 131 3.11 -6.67 1.21
CA GLU A 131 4.18 -6.13 0.39
C GLU A 131 4.36 -6.96 -0.87
N ILE A 132 4.58 -6.30 -1.99
CA ILE A 132 4.79 -6.92 -3.30
C ILE A 132 6.13 -6.44 -3.83
N SER A 133 7.04 -7.38 -4.07
CA SER A 133 8.27 -7.13 -4.82
C SER A 133 8.09 -7.67 -6.24
N ILE A 134 8.07 -6.77 -7.21
CA ILE A 134 7.86 -7.07 -8.63
C ILE A 134 9.17 -6.88 -9.34
N SER A 135 9.67 -7.93 -9.99
CA SER A 135 11.01 -7.90 -10.58
C SER A 135 10.97 -7.92 -12.10
N ASN A 136 11.97 -7.25 -12.68
CA ASN A 136 12.27 -7.25 -14.10
C ASN A 136 11.14 -6.71 -14.98
N ILE A 137 10.53 -5.61 -14.57
CA ILE A 137 9.59 -4.85 -15.41
C ILE A 137 10.39 -4.21 -16.55
N GLN A 138 10.05 -4.54 -17.77
CA GLN A 138 10.77 -4.04 -18.94
C GLN A 138 10.52 -2.54 -19.13
N ALA A 139 11.58 -1.79 -19.37
CA ALA A 139 11.46 -0.38 -19.75
C ALA A 139 10.74 -0.22 -21.10
N GLY A 140 10.16 0.94 -21.33
CA GLY A 140 9.66 1.32 -22.66
C GLY A 140 10.81 1.46 -23.67
N THR A 141 10.53 1.28 -24.95
CA THR A 141 11.53 1.46 -26.02
C THR A 141 11.56 2.88 -26.54
N ASP A 142 10.43 3.56 -26.56
CA ASP A 142 10.26 4.86 -27.23
C ASP A 142 9.48 5.89 -26.42
N ALA A 143 8.99 5.54 -25.24
CA ALA A 143 8.28 6.44 -24.34
C ALA A 143 8.16 5.89 -22.92
N THR A 144 8.03 6.77 -21.95
CA THR A 144 7.61 6.41 -20.58
C THR A 144 6.28 5.67 -20.67
N ARG A 145 6.19 4.53 -20.00
CA ARG A 145 4.96 3.75 -19.93
C ARG A 145 4.53 3.53 -18.47
N ALA A 146 3.24 3.38 -18.26
CA ALA A 146 2.70 3.12 -16.93
C ALA A 146 2.62 1.60 -16.67
N PHE A 147 3.21 1.15 -15.57
CA PHE A 147 2.92 -0.15 -14.97
C PHE A 147 1.84 0.02 -13.92
N LYS A 148 0.76 -0.77 -14.01
CA LYS A 148 -0.42 -0.56 -13.18
C LYS A 148 -0.76 -1.78 -12.34
N LEU A 149 -1.15 -1.52 -11.10
CA LEU A 149 -1.86 -2.44 -10.23
C LEU A 149 -3.33 -2.08 -10.23
N SER A 150 -4.20 -3.05 -10.35
CA SER A 150 -5.64 -2.85 -10.32
C SER A 150 -6.34 -3.99 -9.58
N VAL A 151 -7.57 -3.76 -9.14
CA VAL A 151 -8.41 -4.83 -8.59
C VAL A 151 -8.90 -5.70 -9.74
N ALA A 152 -8.69 -7.02 -9.62
CA ALA A 152 -9.21 -8.01 -10.56
C ALA A 152 -10.73 -8.17 -10.42
N PRO A 153 -11.46 -8.58 -11.48
CA PRO A 153 -12.83 -9.02 -11.37
C PRO A 153 -12.98 -10.10 -10.30
N ASN A 154 -13.91 -9.92 -9.37
CA ASN A 154 -14.00 -10.78 -8.20
C ASN A 154 -15.45 -11.00 -7.74
N LYS A 155 -15.65 -12.06 -6.93
CA LYS A 155 -16.95 -12.38 -6.32
C LYS A 155 -17.18 -11.72 -4.96
N LEU A 156 -16.16 -11.03 -4.42
CA LEU A 156 -16.20 -10.40 -3.11
C LEU A 156 -16.77 -8.98 -3.14
N LYS A 157 -17.24 -8.53 -4.30
CA LYS A 157 -17.79 -7.19 -4.53
C LYS A 157 -16.79 -6.06 -4.24
N VAL A 158 -15.48 -6.34 -4.33
CA VAL A 158 -14.46 -5.30 -4.27
C VAL A 158 -14.53 -4.50 -5.57
N PRO A 159 -14.62 -3.16 -5.51
CA PRO A 159 -14.67 -2.34 -6.71
C PRO A 159 -13.46 -2.59 -7.62
N GLU A 160 -13.72 -2.74 -8.92
CA GLU A 160 -12.66 -2.84 -9.92
C GLU A 160 -12.12 -1.44 -10.18
N GLU A 161 -10.96 -1.14 -9.61
CA GLU A 161 -10.32 0.17 -9.71
C GLU A 161 -8.80 0.03 -9.89
N GLU A 162 -8.18 1.08 -10.40
CA GLU A 162 -6.74 1.21 -10.41
C GLU A 162 -6.25 1.55 -8.98
N LEU A 163 -5.37 0.72 -8.44
CA LEU A 163 -4.80 0.89 -7.11
C LEU A 163 -3.53 1.75 -7.11
N LEU A 164 -2.72 1.57 -8.16
CA LEU A 164 -1.42 2.22 -8.29
C LEU A 164 -1.01 2.27 -9.75
N SER A 165 -0.50 3.42 -10.19
CA SER A 165 0.17 3.60 -11.48
C SER A 165 1.60 4.06 -11.23
N VAL A 166 2.55 3.35 -11.83
CA VAL A 166 3.98 3.63 -11.71
C VAL A 166 4.54 3.94 -13.09
N ASP A 167 5.12 5.11 -13.25
CA ASP A 167 5.77 5.48 -14.49
C ASP A 167 7.12 4.76 -14.63
N ILE A 168 7.26 4.00 -15.70
CA ILE A 168 8.48 3.28 -16.04
C ILE A 168 9.21 4.07 -17.13
N PRO A 169 10.38 4.66 -16.83
CA PRO A 169 11.12 5.47 -17.78
C PRO A 169 11.62 4.68 -19.00
N GLU A 170 11.94 5.40 -20.06
CA GLU A 170 12.53 4.82 -21.27
C GLU A 170 13.93 4.25 -21.03
N LEU A 171 14.30 3.29 -21.88
CA LEU A 171 15.62 2.66 -21.85
C LEU A 171 16.77 3.59 -22.21
N ASN A 172 16.50 4.57 -23.07
CA ASN A 172 17.54 5.36 -23.68
C ASN A 172 17.85 6.65 -22.95
N ASP A 173 16.98 7.07 -22.03
CA ASP A 173 17.16 8.31 -21.29
C ASP A 173 17.86 8.11 -19.95
N PHE A 174 18.88 8.92 -19.74
CA PHE A 174 19.45 9.11 -18.41
C PHE A 174 18.86 10.40 -17.82
N ALA A 175 17.95 10.25 -16.90
CA ALA A 175 17.16 11.33 -16.30
C ALA A 175 17.00 11.15 -14.79
N VAL A 176 16.57 12.21 -14.10
CA VAL A 176 16.11 12.10 -12.72
C VAL A 176 14.78 11.37 -12.70
N TYR A 177 14.69 10.36 -11.87
CA TYR A 177 13.47 9.57 -11.64
C TYR A 177 12.69 10.11 -10.43
N GLU A 178 13.39 10.35 -9.32
CA GLU A 178 12.79 10.77 -8.05
C GLU A 178 13.75 11.62 -7.24
N VAL A 179 13.20 12.54 -6.45
CA VAL A 179 13.94 13.32 -5.46
C VAL A 179 13.22 13.21 -4.13
N GLU A 180 13.91 12.70 -3.12
CA GLU A 180 13.38 12.51 -1.78
C GLU A 180 14.22 13.24 -0.74
N TYR A 181 13.57 13.85 0.25
CA TYR A 181 14.24 14.42 1.41
C TYR A 181 14.12 13.46 2.60
N VAL A 182 15.25 13.00 3.10
CA VAL A 182 15.35 12.14 4.28
C VAL A 182 15.81 12.97 5.48
N ALA A 183 15.03 12.97 6.56
CA ALA A 183 15.29 13.78 7.76
C ALA A 183 16.02 13.01 8.86
N GLU A 184 15.81 11.69 8.97
CA GLU A 184 16.35 10.83 10.02
C GLU A 184 16.77 9.47 9.46
N PRO A 185 17.81 8.80 10.01
CA PRO A 185 18.68 9.24 11.11
C PRO A 185 19.72 10.30 10.70
N GLU A 186 19.92 10.53 9.42
CA GLU A 186 20.84 11.50 8.85
C GLU A 186 20.10 12.30 7.77
N ARG A 187 20.35 13.63 7.73
CA ARG A 187 19.68 14.51 6.79
C ARG A 187 20.37 14.48 5.44
N TYR A 188 19.66 14.12 4.39
CA TYR A 188 20.13 14.23 3.01
C TYR A 188 18.98 14.38 2.02
N VAL A 189 19.32 14.85 0.83
CA VAL A 189 18.44 14.74 -0.33
C VAL A 189 18.95 13.57 -1.17
N GLU A 190 18.10 12.58 -1.41
CA GLU A 190 18.37 11.46 -2.30
C GLU A 190 17.77 11.75 -3.67
N VAL A 191 18.62 11.74 -4.69
CA VAL A 191 18.21 11.83 -6.09
C VAL A 191 18.40 10.47 -6.73
N THR A 192 17.32 9.86 -7.17
CA THR A 192 17.33 8.59 -7.89
C THR A 192 17.28 8.83 -9.39
N PHE A 193 18.17 8.19 -10.13
CA PHE A 193 18.25 8.30 -11.59
C PHE A 193 17.71 7.04 -12.28
N THR A 194 17.32 7.20 -13.54
CA THR A 194 16.82 6.10 -14.39
C THR A 194 17.90 5.08 -14.73
N LYS A 195 19.19 5.42 -14.59
CA LYS A 195 20.34 4.53 -14.87
C LYS A 195 21.40 4.63 -13.79
N LEU A 196 22.25 3.60 -13.71
CA LEU A 196 23.41 3.60 -12.82
C LEU A 196 24.33 4.78 -13.15
N LEU A 197 24.79 5.45 -12.12
CA LEU A 197 25.78 6.53 -12.21
C LEU A 197 27.17 5.97 -12.54
N ASP A 198 27.99 6.77 -13.21
CA ASP A 198 29.42 6.49 -13.37
C ASP A 198 30.12 6.71 -12.01
N ALA A 199 30.37 5.61 -11.30
CA ALA A 199 31.01 5.66 -9.98
C ALA A 199 32.45 6.23 -9.99
N ALA A 200 33.08 6.31 -11.18
CA ALA A 200 34.40 6.91 -11.35
C ALA A 200 34.34 8.42 -11.57
N GLN A 201 33.16 8.98 -11.82
CA GLN A 201 32.99 10.42 -12.05
C GLN A 201 33.10 11.19 -10.73
N ASN A 202 33.96 12.21 -10.70
CA ASN A 202 33.96 13.18 -9.60
C ASN A 202 32.68 14.03 -9.68
N MET A 203 31.84 13.97 -8.65
CA MET A 203 30.57 14.70 -8.59
C MET A 203 30.72 16.14 -8.07
N GLN A 204 31.91 16.56 -7.64
CA GLN A 204 32.16 17.92 -7.17
C GLN A 204 31.85 18.94 -8.25
N GLY A 205 30.95 19.90 -7.92
CA GLY A 205 30.49 20.92 -8.87
C GLY A 205 29.51 20.42 -9.95
N LEU A 206 29.13 19.11 -9.91
CA LEU A 206 28.10 18.55 -10.80
C LEU A 206 26.73 18.42 -10.12
N ALA A 207 26.71 18.32 -8.80
CA ALA A 207 25.50 18.32 -8.02
C ALA A 207 25.71 19.11 -6.73
N TRP A 208 24.78 20.00 -6.39
CA TRP A 208 24.87 20.81 -5.17
C TRP A 208 23.50 21.27 -4.68
N ILE A 209 23.45 21.71 -3.42
CA ILE A 209 22.30 22.39 -2.81
C ILE A 209 22.61 23.85 -2.63
N ASP A 210 21.67 24.74 -2.94
CA ASP A 210 21.83 26.19 -2.77
C ASP A 210 22.23 26.54 -1.33
N GLY A 211 23.23 27.43 -1.20
CA GLY A 211 23.73 27.88 0.10
C GLY A 211 24.58 26.86 0.87
N ASN A 212 24.79 25.66 0.32
CA ASN A 212 25.65 24.65 0.93
C ASN A 212 27.13 24.90 0.56
N LYS A 213 27.99 25.06 1.59
CA LYS A 213 29.43 25.24 1.42
C LYS A 213 30.21 23.93 1.40
N SER A 214 29.63 22.87 1.94
CA SER A 214 30.23 21.54 2.03
C SER A 214 29.49 20.60 1.08
N GLU A 215 30.00 20.50 -0.14
CA GLU A 215 29.41 19.61 -1.17
C GLU A 215 29.78 18.15 -0.90
N THR A 216 29.27 17.60 0.21
CA THR A 216 29.43 16.17 0.46
C THR A 216 28.39 15.44 -0.38
N VAL A 217 28.89 14.65 -1.32
CA VAL A 217 28.07 13.89 -2.26
C VAL A 217 28.46 12.42 -2.16
N ASN A 218 27.48 11.54 -2.00
CA ASN A 218 27.68 10.09 -2.03
C ASN A 218 26.93 9.49 -3.20
N VAL A 219 27.61 8.60 -3.94
CA VAL A 219 27.05 7.88 -5.10
C VAL A 219 26.91 6.41 -4.74
N GLU A 220 25.69 5.89 -4.81
CA GLU A 220 25.41 4.49 -4.62
C GLU A 220 24.50 3.96 -5.73
N GLY A 221 25.10 3.30 -6.71
CA GLY A 221 24.38 2.74 -7.85
C GLY A 221 23.75 3.83 -8.72
N ASN A 222 22.43 3.96 -8.71
CA ASN A 222 21.67 5.00 -9.40
C ASN A 222 21.21 6.14 -8.46
N LYS A 223 21.72 6.17 -7.23
CA LYS A 223 21.34 7.14 -6.23
C LYS A 223 22.48 8.09 -5.94
N LEU A 224 22.14 9.35 -5.78
CA LEU A 224 23.04 10.44 -5.40
C LEU A 224 22.51 11.05 -4.11
N ARG A 225 23.30 11.04 -3.04
CA ARG A 225 22.93 11.67 -1.78
C ARG A 225 23.70 12.97 -1.60
N LEU A 226 22.96 14.04 -1.36
CA LEU A 226 23.48 15.38 -1.10
C LEU A 226 23.17 15.74 0.36
N TYR A 227 24.19 16.12 1.11
CA TYR A 227 24.06 16.42 2.52
C TYR A 227 24.01 17.93 2.75
N PRO A 228 22.83 18.48 3.15
CA PRO A 228 22.71 19.90 3.41
C PRO A 228 23.51 20.30 4.67
N ASP A 229 24.00 21.53 4.71
CA ASP A 229 24.65 22.07 5.91
C ASP A 229 23.72 21.99 7.13
N ALA A 230 24.28 21.76 8.32
CA ALA A 230 23.52 21.59 9.56
C ALA A 230 22.59 22.78 9.90
N GLY A 231 22.90 23.96 9.39
CA GLY A 231 22.12 25.20 9.59
C GLY A 231 21.04 25.46 8.54
N SER A 232 20.96 24.67 7.48
CA SER A 232 20.00 24.88 6.40
C SER A 232 18.56 24.73 6.89
N LYS A 233 17.74 25.76 6.68
CA LYS A 233 16.31 25.79 7.05
C LYS A 233 15.47 26.18 5.84
N GLY A 234 14.28 25.59 5.71
CA GLY A 234 13.35 25.89 4.63
C GLY A 234 13.52 25.01 3.40
N ALA A 235 13.06 25.50 2.24
CA ALA A 235 13.15 24.77 0.98
C ALA A 235 14.62 24.60 0.55
N LEU A 236 14.95 23.39 0.10
CA LEU A 236 16.26 23.06 -0.45
C LEU A 236 16.16 23.01 -1.97
N ASN A 237 16.92 23.83 -2.66
CA ASN A 237 17.04 23.77 -4.12
C ASN A 237 18.24 22.90 -4.48
N VAL A 238 18.00 21.83 -5.18
CA VAL A 238 19.02 20.91 -5.69
C VAL A 238 19.32 21.23 -7.14
N HIS A 239 20.60 21.38 -7.46
CA HIS A 239 21.09 21.62 -8.81
C HIS A 239 21.85 20.41 -9.31
N LEU A 240 21.57 19.98 -10.53
CA LEU A 240 22.21 18.88 -11.21
C LEU A 240 22.73 19.34 -12.57
N SER A 241 23.99 19.10 -12.84
CA SER A 241 24.60 19.38 -14.12
C SER A 241 24.25 18.34 -15.17
N GLN A 242 23.98 18.76 -16.39
CA GLN A 242 23.86 17.88 -17.54
C GLN A 242 25.14 17.06 -17.84
N ASN A 243 26.29 17.44 -17.24
CA ASN A 243 27.51 16.67 -17.37
C ASN A 243 27.61 15.47 -16.44
N ILE A 244 26.63 15.22 -15.59
CA ILE A 244 26.52 13.98 -14.83
C ILE A 244 26.35 12.85 -15.85
N ARG A 245 27.13 11.78 -15.70
CA ARG A 245 27.13 10.64 -16.62
C ARG A 245 26.63 9.37 -15.98
N SER A 246 25.89 8.62 -16.76
CA SER A 246 25.58 7.22 -16.43
C SER A 246 26.82 6.34 -16.66
N LYS A 247 26.82 5.16 -16.04
CA LYS A 247 27.83 4.11 -16.24
C LYS A 247 28.09 3.79 -17.72
N ASN A 248 27.09 3.96 -18.56
CA ASN A 248 27.16 3.71 -20.01
C ASN A 248 27.53 4.96 -20.82
N GLY A 249 27.93 6.04 -20.15
CA GLY A 249 28.43 7.27 -20.79
C GLY A 249 27.35 8.21 -21.32
N LEU A 250 26.06 8.00 -20.98
CA LEU A 250 25.00 8.94 -21.33
C LEU A 250 25.02 10.15 -20.39
N ASN A 251 24.82 11.34 -20.93
CA ASN A 251 24.68 12.55 -20.14
C ASN A 251 23.25 12.72 -19.58
N LEU A 252 23.13 13.38 -18.44
CA LEU A 252 21.83 13.73 -17.83
C LEU A 252 21.05 14.67 -18.76
N LYS A 253 19.76 14.35 -18.98
CA LYS A 253 18.82 15.18 -19.74
C LYS A 253 18.16 16.24 -18.89
#